data_189f9382bdc997d02e0ec94fa335207c
#
_entry.id   189f9382bdc997d02e0ec94fa335207c
#
_cell.length_a   1.000
_cell.length_b   1.000
_cell.length_c   1.000
_cell.angle_alpha   90.00
_cell.angle_beta   90.00
_cell.angle_gamma   90.00
#
_symmetry.space_group_name_H-M   'P 1'
#
loop_
_entity.id
_entity.type
_entity.pdbx_description
1 polymer ?
#
loop_
_entity_poly.entity_id
_entity_poly.type
_entity_poly.pdbx_seq_one_letter_code
_entity_poly.pdbx_strand_id
1 'polypeptide(L)'
;MSKEISQAVIRRLPRYNRYLGELLDEGVERISSNDLSHRMKVTASQIRQDLNNFGGFGQQGYGYNVQFLYEEIGKIMGLNTEHRIIIIGAGNLGQALANYVKFEKLGFVITALFDVNPELSGKSVRGIPILMLSELDEYCRTHRVDIAALTMPKSKADSIASKLVDLGIRAIWNFAHVDLEIPNKDVVVESVHLSDSLMQLSYNIVKNSKNK
;
A
#
# COMPACT_ATOMS: atom_id res chain seq x y z
N MET A 1 -5.09 -20.57 -19.64
CA MET A 1 -4.35 -19.29 -19.57
C MET A 1 -5.20 -18.33 -18.74
N SER A 2 -4.75 -17.95 -17.55
CA SER A 2 -5.43 -16.91 -16.75
C SER A 2 -5.29 -15.59 -17.52
N LYS A 3 -6.40 -14.92 -17.79
CA LYS A 3 -6.41 -13.62 -18.46
C LYS A 3 -5.61 -12.64 -17.60
N GLU A 4 -4.55 -12.08 -18.16
CA GLU A 4 -3.73 -11.09 -17.44
C GLU A 4 -4.59 -9.87 -17.11
N ILE A 5 -4.71 -9.55 -15.83
CA ILE A 5 -5.53 -8.46 -15.34
C ILE A 5 -4.75 -7.15 -15.50
N SER A 6 -5.36 -6.15 -16.14
CA SER A 6 -4.67 -4.89 -16.40
C SER A 6 -4.30 -4.17 -15.11
N GLN A 7 -3.12 -3.53 -15.08
CA GLN A 7 -2.65 -2.73 -13.97
C GLN A 7 -3.64 -1.63 -13.55
N ALA A 8 -4.40 -1.09 -14.51
CA ALA A 8 -5.43 -0.10 -14.22
C ALA A 8 -6.57 -0.65 -13.35
N VAL A 9 -6.92 -1.93 -13.49
CA VAL A 9 -7.88 -2.62 -12.61
C VAL A 9 -7.28 -2.84 -11.23
N ILE A 10 -6.05 -3.39 -11.18
CA ILE A 10 -5.34 -3.65 -9.91
C ILE A 10 -5.24 -2.38 -9.06
N ARG A 11 -4.87 -1.24 -9.66
CA ARG A 11 -4.78 0.05 -8.95
C ARG A 11 -6.12 0.57 -8.38
N ARG A 12 -7.26 0.03 -8.83
CA ARG A 12 -8.57 0.38 -8.27
C ARG A 12 -9.01 -0.51 -7.12
N LEU A 13 -8.45 -1.73 -6.97
CA LEU A 13 -8.83 -2.67 -5.91
C LEU A 13 -8.73 -2.07 -4.50
N PRO A 14 -7.67 -1.32 -4.12
CA PRO A 14 -7.61 -0.68 -2.81
C PRO A 14 -8.78 0.27 -2.53
N ARG A 15 -9.29 0.95 -3.57
CA ARG A 15 -10.47 1.81 -3.44
C ARG A 15 -11.74 0.99 -3.22
N TYR A 16 -11.92 -0.12 -3.95
CA TYR A 16 -13.04 -1.05 -3.70
C TYR A 16 -13.00 -1.55 -2.27
N ASN A 17 -11.86 -2.08 -1.80
CA ASN A 17 -11.72 -2.59 -0.46
C ASN A 17 -12.10 -1.55 0.61
N ARG A 18 -11.61 -0.32 0.48
CA ARG A 18 -11.91 0.77 1.41
C ARG A 18 -13.40 1.10 1.45
N TYR A 19 -14.04 1.32 0.30
CA TYR A 19 -15.47 1.68 0.27
C TYR A 19 -16.38 0.54 0.72
N LEU A 20 -16.00 -0.70 0.43
CA LEU A 20 -16.73 -1.87 0.93
C LEU A 20 -16.59 -2.01 2.45
N GLY A 21 -15.39 -1.73 3.00
CA GLY A 21 -15.19 -1.69 4.45
C GLY A 21 -16.04 -0.61 5.13
N GLU A 22 -16.11 0.60 4.56
CA GLU A 22 -17.01 1.67 5.05
C GLU A 22 -18.49 1.23 5.03
N LEU A 23 -18.92 0.53 3.96
CA LEU A 23 -20.28 -0.01 3.86
C LEU A 23 -20.58 -1.08 4.92
N LEU A 24 -19.60 -1.92 5.24
CA LEU A 24 -19.74 -2.92 6.31
C LEU A 24 -19.87 -2.25 7.67
N ASP A 25 -19.09 -1.19 7.92
CA ASP A 25 -19.19 -0.41 9.16
C ASP A 25 -20.56 0.30 9.26
N GLU A 26 -21.18 0.67 8.13
CA GLU A 26 -22.54 1.22 8.02
C GLU A 26 -23.64 0.14 8.12
N GLY A 27 -23.31 -1.14 8.18
CA GLY A 27 -24.26 -2.26 8.22
C GLY A 27 -24.97 -2.55 6.88
N VAL A 28 -24.39 -2.11 5.75
CA VAL A 28 -24.96 -2.33 4.43
C VAL A 28 -24.63 -3.74 3.93
N GLU A 29 -25.64 -4.57 3.76
CA GLU A 29 -25.47 -5.96 3.32
C GLU A 29 -25.33 -6.10 1.80
N ARG A 30 -26.00 -5.24 1.02
CA ARG A 30 -26.03 -5.29 -0.44
C ARG A 30 -25.88 -3.92 -1.06
N ILE A 31 -25.18 -3.88 -2.21
CA ILE A 31 -25.01 -2.64 -2.99
C ILE A 31 -25.12 -2.93 -4.48
N SER A 32 -25.78 -2.01 -5.22
CA SER A 32 -25.79 -2.09 -6.68
C SER A 32 -24.51 -1.52 -7.29
N SER A 33 -24.21 -1.89 -8.54
CA SER A 33 -23.09 -1.26 -9.27
C SER A 33 -23.30 0.24 -9.46
N ASN A 34 -24.56 0.70 -9.47
CA ASN A 34 -24.88 2.11 -9.61
C ASN A 34 -24.56 2.89 -8.33
N ASP A 35 -25.01 2.40 -7.17
CA ASP A 35 -24.74 3.05 -5.88
C ASP A 35 -23.25 3.06 -5.55
N LEU A 36 -22.56 1.94 -5.80
CA LEU A 36 -21.11 1.86 -5.64
C LEU A 36 -20.39 2.83 -6.59
N SER A 37 -20.90 3.03 -7.82
CA SER A 37 -20.34 3.98 -8.79
C SER A 37 -20.39 5.42 -8.31
N HIS A 38 -21.48 5.81 -7.64
CA HIS A 38 -21.62 7.15 -7.04
C HIS A 38 -20.59 7.38 -5.95
N ARG A 39 -20.39 6.42 -5.03
CA ARG A 39 -19.37 6.51 -3.96
C ARG A 39 -17.95 6.56 -4.54
N MET A 40 -17.66 5.75 -5.54
CA MET A 40 -16.32 5.66 -6.15
C MET A 40 -16.04 6.72 -7.22
N LYS A 41 -17.05 7.50 -7.65
CA LYS A 41 -16.93 8.48 -8.76
C LYS A 41 -16.37 7.85 -10.03
N VAL A 42 -16.88 6.69 -10.39
CA VAL A 42 -16.63 5.95 -11.65
C VAL A 42 -17.97 5.53 -12.26
N THR A 43 -18.00 4.96 -13.46
CA THR A 43 -19.26 4.48 -14.05
C THR A 43 -19.64 3.09 -13.51
N ALA A 44 -20.94 2.81 -13.44
CA ALA A 44 -21.44 1.48 -13.08
C ALA A 44 -20.96 0.39 -14.07
N SER A 45 -20.74 0.76 -15.33
CA SER A 45 -20.18 -0.13 -16.36
C SER A 45 -18.73 -0.50 -16.02
N GLN A 46 -17.93 0.48 -15.57
CA GLN A 46 -16.54 0.24 -15.15
C GLN A 46 -16.49 -0.71 -13.96
N ILE A 47 -17.37 -0.54 -12.96
CA ILE A 47 -17.44 -1.44 -11.81
C ILE A 47 -17.73 -2.88 -12.23
N ARG A 48 -18.75 -3.07 -13.09
CA ARG A 48 -19.07 -4.40 -13.61
C ARG A 48 -17.91 -5.02 -14.39
N GLN A 49 -17.24 -4.22 -15.22
CA GLN A 49 -16.10 -4.69 -15.99
C GLN A 49 -14.91 -5.07 -15.10
N ASP A 50 -14.59 -4.25 -14.10
CA ASP A 50 -13.51 -4.51 -13.15
C ASP A 50 -13.76 -5.82 -12.39
N LEU A 51 -14.94 -5.96 -11.81
CA LEU A 51 -15.30 -7.12 -11.00
C LEU A 51 -15.41 -8.40 -11.83
N ASN A 52 -15.84 -8.32 -13.09
CA ASN A 52 -15.86 -9.47 -13.99
C ASN A 52 -14.49 -10.06 -14.34
N ASN A 53 -13.37 -9.31 -14.13
CA ASN A 53 -12.04 -9.85 -14.30
C ASN A 53 -11.68 -10.90 -13.23
N PHE A 54 -12.35 -10.88 -12.09
CA PHE A 54 -12.06 -11.75 -10.94
C PHE A 54 -13.13 -12.82 -10.70
N GLY A 55 -14.14 -12.89 -11.54
CA GLY A 55 -15.29 -13.78 -11.40
C GLY A 55 -16.60 -13.02 -11.25
N GLY A 56 -17.71 -13.65 -11.51
CA GLY A 56 -19.03 -13.02 -11.43
C GLY A 56 -19.51 -12.83 -9.99
N PHE A 57 -19.15 -11.76 -9.33
CA PHE A 57 -19.53 -11.50 -7.93
C PHE A 57 -20.97 -11.01 -7.73
N GLY A 58 -21.70 -10.71 -8.79
CA GLY A 58 -23.07 -10.19 -8.71
C GLY A 58 -24.09 -11.05 -9.44
N GLN A 59 -25.31 -11.14 -8.89
CA GLN A 59 -26.46 -11.63 -9.62
C GLN A 59 -27.21 -10.47 -10.25
N GLN A 60 -27.63 -10.64 -11.50
CA GLN A 60 -28.40 -9.63 -12.21
C GLN A 60 -29.68 -9.26 -11.44
N GLY A 61 -29.88 -7.98 -11.14
CA GLY A 61 -31.03 -7.48 -10.39
C GLY A 61 -30.87 -7.48 -8.85
N TYR A 62 -29.93 -8.23 -8.27
CA TYR A 62 -29.74 -8.34 -6.82
C TYR A 62 -28.54 -7.54 -6.26
N GLY A 63 -27.68 -7.01 -7.13
CA GLY A 63 -26.44 -6.33 -6.74
C GLY A 63 -25.40 -7.27 -6.15
N TYR A 64 -24.45 -6.70 -5.44
CA TYR A 64 -23.33 -7.40 -4.80
C TYR A 64 -23.60 -7.57 -3.31
N ASN A 65 -23.28 -8.73 -2.75
CA ASN A 65 -23.15 -8.89 -1.32
C ASN A 65 -21.86 -8.20 -0.87
N VAL A 66 -21.96 -7.25 0.06
CA VAL A 66 -20.86 -6.37 0.46
C VAL A 66 -19.78 -7.15 1.17
N GLN A 67 -20.14 -8.01 2.15
CA GLN A 67 -19.21 -8.82 2.91
C GLN A 67 -18.42 -9.77 1.99
N PHE A 68 -19.14 -10.52 1.15
CA PHE A 68 -18.52 -11.45 0.21
C PHE A 68 -17.55 -10.75 -0.74
N LEU A 69 -17.97 -9.61 -1.33
CA LEU A 69 -17.12 -8.85 -2.25
C LEU A 69 -15.88 -8.27 -1.55
N TYR A 70 -16.04 -7.79 -0.32
CA TYR A 70 -14.93 -7.30 0.50
C TYR A 70 -13.87 -8.37 0.75
N GLU A 71 -14.33 -9.58 1.15
CA GLU A 71 -13.45 -10.72 1.42
C GLU A 71 -12.72 -11.19 0.16
N GLU A 72 -13.44 -11.32 -0.97
CA GLU A 72 -12.83 -11.76 -2.23
C GLU A 72 -11.80 -10.76 -2.77
N ILE A 73 -12.11 -9.46 -2.71
CA ILE A 73 -11.14 -8.42 -3.07
C ILE A 73 -9.94 -8.45 -2.12
N GLY A 74 -10.17 -8.65 -0.83
CA GLY A 74 -9.11 -8.82 0.15
C GLY A 74 -8.18 -9.99 -0.16
N LYS A 75 -8.74 -11.15 -0.54
CA LYS A 75 -7.96 -12.33 -0.98
C LYS A 75 -7.14 -12.05 -2.24
N ILE A 76 -7.74 -11.40 -3.24
CA ILE A 76 -7.05 -11.01 -4.49
C ILE A 76 -5.85 -10.10 -4.19
N MET A 77 -5.99 -9.20 -3.22
CA MET A 77 -4.94 -8.27 -2.79
C MET A 77 -3.95 -8.87 -1.77
N GLY A 78 -4.15 -10.12 -1.35
CA GLY A 78 -3.29 -10.78 -0.35
C GLY A 78 -3.48 -10.26 1.09
N LEU A 79 -4.56 -9.53 1.38
CA LEU A 79 -4.82 -8.95 2.71
C LEU A 79 -5.25 -9.99 3.76
N ASN A 80 -5.43 -11.24 3.37
CA ASN A 80 -5.67 -12.38 4.26
C ASN A 80 -4.37 -13.02 4.79
N THR A 81 -3.22 -12.45 4.42
CA THR A 81 -1.88 -12.90 4.84
C THR A 81 -1.20 -11.77 5.60
N GLU A 82 -0.51 -12.09 6.70
CA GLU A 82 0.31 -11.12 7.42
C GLU A 82 1.58 -10.81 6.62
N HIS A 83 1.83 -9.52 6.39
CA HIS A 83 3.04 -9.00 5.76
C HIS A 83 3.86 -8.21 6.80
N ARG A 84 5.09 -8.64 7.04
CA ARG A 84 6.00 -8.02 7.98
C ARG A 84 6.83 -6.95 7.31
N ILE A 85 6.77 -5.74 7.86
CA ILE A 85 7.39 -4.54 7.31
C ILE A 85 8.50 -4.08 8.23
N ILE A 86 9.65 -3.75 7.67
CA ILE A 86 10.67 -2.93 8.32
C ILE A 86 10.71 -1.54 7.68
N ILE A 87 11.07 -0.53 8.45
CA ILE A 87 11.23 0.85 7.97
C ILE A 87 12.70 1.24 8.05
N ILE A 88 13.26 1.70 6.92
CA ILE A 88 14.62 2.22 6.86
C ILE A 88 14.56 3.75 6.85
N GLY A 89 15.00 4.34 7.97
CA GLY A 89 14.88 5.75 8.32
C GLY A 89 13.84 5.97 9.42
N ALA A 90 14.30 6.24 10.66
CA ALA A 90 13.42 6.52 11.80
C ALA A 90 13.20 8.04 12.01
N GLY A 91 13.23 8.82 10.93
CA GLY A 91 12.87 10.24 10.92
C GLY A 91 11.35 10.46 11.03
N ASN A 92 10.90 11.70 10.82
CA ASN A 92 9.50 12.07 10.97
C ASN A 92 8.52 11.19 10.18
N LEU A 93 8.84 10.90 8.91
CA LEU A 93 7.97 10.06 8.07
C LEU A 93 7.98 8.61 8.52
N GLY A 94 9.14 8.02 8.83
CA GLY A 94 9.23 6.64 9.31
C GLY A 94 8.46 6.43 10.59
N GLN A 95 8.60 7.35 11.56
CA GLN A 95 7.83 7.31 12.79
C GLN A 95 6.32 7.53 12.59
N ALA A 96 5.94 8.41 11.66
CA ALA A 96 4.54 8.62 11.30
C ALA A 96 3.90 7.35 10.73
N LEU A 97 4.61 6.64 9.84
CA LEU A 97 4.16 5.34 9.30
C LEU A 97 4.03 4.29 10.41
N ALA A 98 5.02 4.20 11.32
CA ALA A 98 4.98 3.28 12.44
C ALA A 98 3.82 3.54 13.41
N ASN A 99 3.38 4.80 13.52
CA ASN A 99 2.24 5.19 14.33
C ASN A 99 0.86 4.90 13.66
N TYR A 100 0.84 4.53 12.37
CA TYR A 100 -0.43 4.38 11.64
C TYR A 100 -1.07 3.01 11.86
N VAL A 101 -1.87 2.89 12.93
CA VAL A 101 -2.54 1.64 13.38
C VAL A 101 -3.41 0.94 12.34
N LYS A 102 -3.89 1.66 11.30
CA LYS A 102 -4.77 1.04 10.31
C LYS A 102 -4.06 0.01 9.43
N PHE A 103 -2.73 0.04 9.34
CA PHE A 103 -1.97 -0.99 8.61
C PHE A 103 -2.18 -2.39 9.19
N GLU A 104 -2.20 -2.52 10.52
CA GLU A 104 -2.40 -3.81 11.19
C GLU A 104 -3.75 -4.45 10.83
N LYS A 105 -4.81 -3.63 10.71
CA LYS A 105 -6.14 -4.09 10.28
C LYS A 105 -6.16 -4.63 8.84
N LEU A 106 -5.18 -4.24 8.02
CA LEU A 106 -5.01 -4.69 6.64
C LEU A 106 -3.98 -5.83 6.51
N GLY A 107 -3.49 -6.38 7.63
CA GLY A 107 -2.50 -7.45 7.64
C GLY A 107 -1.05 -6.98 7.48
N PHE A 108 -0.77 -5.67 7.57
CA PHE A 108 0.59 -5.12 7.49
C PHE A 108 1.12 -4.79 8.88
N VAL A 109 2.12 -5.54 9.32
CA VAL A 109 2.71 -5.41 10.68
C VAL A 109 4.11 -4.83 10.58
N ILE A 110 4.31 -3.64 11.14
CA ILE A 110 5.65 -3.03 11.22
C ILE A 110 6.37 -3.64 12.42
N THR A 111 7.53 -4.26 12.18
CA THR A 111 8.26 -5.04 13.18
C THR A 111 9.51 -4.34 13.71
N ALA A 112 10.13 -3.45 12.94
CA ALA A 112 11.28 -2.65 13.36
C ALA A 112 11.44 -1.40 12.49
N LEU A 113 12.10 -0.37 13.06
CA LEU A 113 12.65 0.75 12.32
C LEU A 113 14.19 0.68 12.42
N PHE A 114 14.88 1.11 11.37
CA PHE A 114 16.34 1.17 11.33
C PHE A 114 16.81 2.59 11.04
N ASP A 115 17.80 3.06 11.78
CA ASP A 115 18.40 4.37 11.55
C ASP A 115 19.93 4.36 11.73
N VAL A 116 20.60 5.34 11.17
CA VAL A 116 22.02 5.57 11.35
C VAL A 116 22.33 6.42 12.58
N ASN A 117 21.33 7.14 13.11
CA ASN A 117 21.49 8.00 14.26
C ASN A 117 21.51 7.17 15.57
N PRO A 118 22.65 7.12 16.28
CA PRO A 118 22.78 6.35 17.52
C PRO A 118 21.86 6.86 18.65
N GLU A 119 21.45 8.12 18.61
CA GLU A 119 20.54 8.68 19.62
C GLU A 119 19.13 8.10 19.55
N LEU A 120 18.75 7.51 18.40
CA LEU A 120 17.45 6.86 18.22
C LEU A 120 17.51 5.38 18.60
N SER A 121 18.67 4.77 18.59
CA SER A 121 18.85 3.35 18.92
C SER A 121 18.37 3.03 20.34
N GLY A 122 17.69 1.91 20.49
CA GLY A 122 17.09 1.48 21.76
C GLY A 122 15.81 2.20 22.15
N LYS A 123 15.37 3.22 21.39
CA LYS A 123 14.04 3.82 21.54
C LYS A 123 13.00 2.98 20.80
N SER A 124 11.74 3.31 20.99
CA SER A 124 10.63 2.63 20.31
C SER A 124 9.53 3.61 19.90
N VAL A 125 8.78 3.23 18.87
CA VAL A 125 7.55 3.92 18.43
C VAL A 125 6.40 2.94 18.62
N ARG A 126 5.47 3.22 19.53
CA ARG A 126 4.38 2.30 19.90
C ARG A 126 4.85 0.88 20.28
N GLY A 127 6.01 0.75 20.91
CA GLY A 127 6.59 -0.55 21.23
C GLY A 127 7.38 -1.21 20.08
N ILE A 128 7.38 -0.63 18.88
CA ILE A 128 8.18 -1.09 17.74
C ILE A 128 9.62 -0.56 17.93
N PRO A 129 10.64 -1.43 18.00
CA PRO A 129 12.01 -1.00 18.30
C PRO A 129 12.63 -0.19 17.16
N ILE A 130 13.48 0.78 17.54
CA ILE A 130 14.40 1.45 16.62
C ILE A 130 15.79 0.83 16.84
N LEU A 131 16.33 0.23 15.80
CA LEU A 131 17.61 -0.46 15.76
C LEU A 131 18.63 0.32 14.95
N MET A 132 19.92 0.06 15.14
CA MET A 132 20.96 0.60 14.27
C MET A 132 20.91 -0.05 12.89
N LEU A 133 21.14 0.77 11.85
CA LEU A 133 21.20 0.23 10.46
C LEU A 133 22.27 -0.86 10.30
N SER A 134 23.31 -0.88 11.13
CA SER A 134 24.33 -1.94 11.17
C SER A 134 23.78 -3.30 11.62
N GLU A 135 22.63 -3.33 12.31
CA GLU A 135 21.98 -4.56 12.78
C GLU A 135 21.03 -5.18 11.74
N LEU A 136 20.83 -4.50 10.58
CA LEU A 136 19.87 -4.90 9.56
C LEU A 136 20.12 -6.33 9.04
N ASP A 137 21.39 -6.70 8.80
CA ASP A 137 21.77 -8.00 8.24
C ASP A 137 21.42 -9.14 9.21
N GLU A 138 21.72 -8.94 10.49
CA GLU A 138 21.39 -9.93 11.51
C GLU A 138 19.89 -10.04 11.73
N TYR A 139 19.19 -8.90 11.71
CA TYR A 139 17.75 -8.88 11.84
C TYR A 139 17.06 -9.65 10.69
N CYS A 140 17.46 -9.40 9.44
CA CYS A 140 16.88 -10.10 8.28
C CYS A 140 17.21 -11.58 8.23
N ARG A 141 18.34 -12.03 8.86
CA ARG A 141 18.65 -13.46 8.98
C ARG A 141 17.81 -14.18 10.02
N THR A 142 17.40 -13.48 11.07
CA THR A 142 16.71 -14.07 12.23
C THR A 142 15.19 -13.81 12.23
N HIS A 143 14.73 -12.87 11.43
CA HIS A 143 13.32 -12.47 11.35
C HIS A 143 12.81 -12.51 9.91
N ARG A 144 11.56 -12.94 9.73
CA ARG A 144 10.88 -12.81 8.45
C ARG A 144 10.60 -11.34 8.16
N VAL A 145 11.01 -10.88 6.99
CA VAL A 145 10.72 -9.54 6.46
C VAL A 145 10.17 -9.70 5.05
N ASP A 146 8.96 -9.21 4.82
CA ASP A 146 8.30 -9.29 3.52
C ASP A 146 8.46 -7.99 2.73
N ILE A 147 8.43 -6.84 3.41
CA ILE A 147 8.45 -5.51 2.80
C ILE A 147 9.46 -4.62 3.54
N ALA A 148 10.22 -3.82 2.79
CA ALA A 148 11.02 -2.75 3.35
C ALA A 148 10.48 -1.38 2.88
N ALA A 149 10.15 -0.48 3.82
CA ALA A 149 9.77 0.90 3.53
C ALA A 149 11.01 1.81 3.63
N LEU A 150 11.31 2.55 2.57
CA LEU A 150 12.44 3.49 2.53
C LEU A 150 11.94 4.91 2.80
N THR A 151 12.27 5.46 3.97
CA THR A 151 11.89 6.82 4.41
C THR A 151 13.12 7.69 4.68
N MET A 152 14.17 7.46 3.94
CA MET A 152 15.49 8.04 4.08
C MET A 152 15.82 8.97 2.91
N PRO A 153 16.90 9.80 3.00
CA PRO A 153 17.31 10.67 1.91
C PRO A 153 17.67 9.89 0.63
N LYS A 154 17.29 10.44 -0.54
CA LYS A 154 17.50 9.82 -1.86
C LYS A 154 18.95 9.39 -2.14
N SER A 155 19.93 10.13 -1.62
CA SER A 155 21.36 9.84 -1.86
C SER A 155 21.85 8.47 -1.34
N LYS A 156 21.07 7.80 -0.52
CA LYS A 156 21.38 6.48 0.05
C LYS A 156 20.39 5.40 -0.37
N ALA A 157 19.33 5.77 -1.09
CA ALA A 157 18.22 4.86 -1.37
C ALA A 157 18.65 3.66 -2.23
N ASP A 158 19.41 3.89 -3.33
CA ASP A 158 19.84 2.82 -4.23
C ASP A 158 20.76 1.80 -3.53
N SER A 159 21.74 2.28 -2.77
CA SER A 159 22.66 1.38 -2.04
C SER A 159 21.95 0.53 -0.99
N ILE A 160 20.97 1.10 -0.31
CA ILE A 160 20.16 0.37 0.67
C ILE A 160 19.18 -0.56 -0.02
N ALA A 161 18.54 -0.14 -1.11
CA ALA A 161 17.67 -1.01 -1.89
C ALA A 161 18.41 -2.25 -2.41
N SER A 162 19.61 -2.07 -2.96
CA SER A 162 20.46 -3.19 -3.41
C SER A 162 20.79 -4.13 -2.25
N LYS A 163 21.19 -3.59 -1.10
CA LYS A 163 21.45 -4.39 0.11
C LYS A 163 20.24 -5.19 0.56
N LEU A 164 19.04 -4.59 0.56
CA LEU A 164 17.79 -5.27 0.93
C LEU A 164 17.47 -6.42 -0.02
N VAL A 165 17.71 -6.23 -1.32
CA VAL A 165 17.54 -7.28 -2.34
C VAL A 165 18.51 -8.44 -2.10
N ASP A 166 19.77 -8.16 -1.76
CA ASP A 166 20.78 -9.17 -1.43
C ASP A 166 20.40 -9.95 -0.16
N LEU A 167 19.75 -9.30 0.81
CA LEU A 167 19.19 -9.93 2.00
C LEU A 167 17.89 -10.73 1.75
N GLY A 168 17.44 -10.80 0.49
CA GLY A 168 16.28 -11.61 0.10
C GLY A 168 14.94 -10.87 0.10
N ILE A 169 14.90 -9.59 0.42
CA ILE A 169 13.66 -8.80 0.40
C ILE A 169 13.24 -8.55 -1.05
N ARG A 170 11.96 -8.78 -1.37
CA ARG A 170 11.42 -8.72 -2.73
C ARG A 170 10.33 -7.66 -2.91
N ALA A 171 9.99 -6.92 -1.87
CA ALA A 171 9.04 -5.82 -1.96
C ALA A 171 9.59 -4.57 -1.26
N ILE A 172 9.64 -3.46 -1.98
CA ILE A 172 10.14 -2.16 -1.48
C ILE A 172 9.04 -1.10 -1.63
N TRP A 173 8.71 -0.46 -0.52
CA TRP A 173 7.81 0.68 -0.47
C TRP A 173 8.63 1.96 -0.37
N ASN A 174 8.81 2.64 -1.50
CA ASN A 174 9.78 3.70 -1.65
C ASN A 174 9.19 5.10 -1.44
N PHE A 175 9.65 5.81 -0.41
CA PHE A 175 9.33 7.21 -0.15
C PHE A 175 10.54 8.15 -0.35
N ALA A 176 11.66 7.65 -0.89
CA ALA A 176 12.92 8.40 -0.94
C ALA A 176 13.02 9.41 -2.10
N HIS A 177 11.92 9.72 -2.80
CA HIS A 177 11.88 10.69 -3.91
C HIS A 177 12.93 10.44 -5.02
N VAL A 178 13.14 9.16 -5.34
CA VAL A 178 14.02 8.70 -6.43
C VAL A 178 13.44 7.42 -7.02
N ASP A 179 13.55 7.26 -8.32
CA ASP A 179 13.25 6.00 -8.98
C ASP A 179 14.41 5.03 -8.74
N LEU A 180 14.14 3.93 -8.06
CA LEU A 180 15.17 2.94 -7.72
C LEU A 180 15.53 2.10 -8.95
N GLU A 181 16.81 2.03 -9.26
CA GLU A 181 17.32 1.16 -10.32
C GLU A 181 17.63 -0.24 -9.77
N ILE A 182 16.62 -1.12 -9.77
CA ILE A 182 16.78 -2.51 -9.33
C ILE A 182 16.74 -3.44 -10.54
N PRO A 183 17.88 -4.06 -10.92
CA PRO A 183 17.93 -4.93 -12.10
C PRO A 183 17.13 -6.23 -11.96
N ASN A 184 16.89 -6.66 -10.72
CA ASN A 184 16.16 -7.89 -10.43
C ASN A 184 14.65 -7.71 -10.65
N LYS A 185 14.11 -8.36 -11.69
CA LYS A 185 12.69 -8.29 -12.07
C LYS A 185 11.72 -8.94 -11.08
N ASP A 186 12.22 -9.74 -10.14
CA ASP A 186 11.41 -10.37 -9.09
C ASP A 186 11.18 -9.44 -7.91
N VAL A 187 11.78 -8.24 -7.92
CA VAL A 187 11.59 -7.23 -6.89
C VAL A 187 10.49 -6.27 -7.30
N VAL A 188 9.47 -6.15 -6.47
CA VAL A 188 8.39 -5.21 -6.66
C VAL A 188 8.73 -3.90 -5.92
N VAL A 189 8.70 -2.79 -6.65
CA VAL A 189 8.88 -1.45 -6.06
C VAL A 189 7.61 -0.64 -6.26
N GLU A 190 7.07 -0.13 -5.17
CA GLU A 190 5.99 0.85 -5.20
C GLU A 190 6.52 2.18 -4.68
N SER A 191 6.60 3.20 -5.55
CA SER A 191 7.10 4.53 -5.20
C SER A 191 5.95 5.48 -4.86
N VAL A 192 6.08 6.21 -3.75
CA VAL A 192 5.12 7.19 -3.27
C VAL A 192 5.76 8.56 -3.26
N HIS A 193 5.35 9.42 -4.20
CA HIS A 193 5.76 10.82 -4.27
C HIS A 193 4.65 11.69 -3.68
N LEU A 194 4.81 12.14 -2.44
CA LEU A 194 3.81 12.96 -1.74
C LEU A 194 3.53 14.29 -2.45
N SER A 195 4.51 14.82 -3.17
CA SER A 195 4.39 16.05 -3.97
C SER A 195 3.43 15.91 -5.16
N ASP A 196 3.27 14.72 -5.74
CA ASP A 196 2.46 14.51 -6.94
C ASP A 196 1.00 14.89 -6.72
N SER A 197 0.45 14.53 -5.56
CA SER A 197 -0.92 14.89 -5.19
C SER A 197 -1.09 16.41 -5.02
N LEU A 198 -0.08 17.11 -4.49
CA LEU A 198 -0.09 18.58 -4.37
C LEU A 198 0.02 19.26 -5.73
N MET A 199 0.86 18.75 -6.64
CA MET A 199 0.97 19.26 -8.00
C MET A 199 -0.36 19.07 -8.76
N GLN A 200 -1.03 17.93 -8.61
CA GLN A 200 -2.34 17.70 -9.18
C GLN A 200 -3.41 18.64 -8.60
N LEU A 201 -3.36 18.90 -7.29
CA LEU A 201 -4.24 19.87 -6.64
C LEU A 201 -4.00 21.28 -7.20
N SER A 202 -2.75 21.71 -7.34
CA SER A 202 -2.37 22.99 -7.93
C SER A 202 -2.94 23.17 -9.35
N TYR A 203 -2.80 22.15 -10.19
CA TYR A 203 -3.39 22.16 -11.54
C TYR A 203 -4.92 22.37 -11.48
N ASN A 204 -5.62 21.69 -10.60
CA ASN A 204 -7.08 21.80 -10.46
C ASN A 204 -7.50 23.20 -9.98
N ILE A 205 -6.75 23.82 -9.08
CA ILE A 205 -6.99 25.20 -8.63
C ILE A 205 -6.91 26.17 -9.82
N VAL A 206 -5.84 26.10 -10.60
CA VAL A 206 -5.64 26.98 -11.78
C VAL A 206 -6.71 26.75 -12.83
N LYS A 207 -7.08 25.49 -13.10
CA LYS A 207 -8.16 25.16 -14.04
C LYS A 207 -9.50 25.76 -13.62
N ASN A 208 -9.86 25.65 -12.34
CA ASN A 208 -11.14 26.14 -11.83
C ASN A 208 -11.18 27.68 -11.79
N SER A 209 -10.03 28.34 -11.63
CA SER A 209 -9.93 29.81 -11.67
C SER A 209 -10.15 30.39 -13.08
N LYS A 210 -9.85 29.63 -14.13
CA LYS A 210 -10.05 30.03 -15.52
C LYS A 210 -11.49 29.83 -16.03
N ASN A 211 -12.30 29.08 -15.27
CA ASN A 211 -13.70 28.79 -15.62
C ASN A 211 -14.70 29.67 -14.84
N LYS A 212 -14.21 30.64 -14.09
CA LYS A 212 -14.97 31.75 -13.46
C LYS A 212 -14.72 33.04 -14.21
#